data_6c3c8343d55c7df497a8fef6b40eab2d
#
_entry.id   6c3c8343d55c7df497a8fef6b40eab2d
#
_cell.length_a   1.000
_cell.length_b   1.000
_cell.length_c   1.000
_cell.angle_alpha   90.00
_cell.angle_beta   90.00
_cell.angle_gamma   90.00
#
_symmetry.space_group_name_H-M   'P 1'
#
loop_
_entity.id
_entity.type
_entity.pdbx_description
1 polymer ?
#
loop_
_entity_poly.entity_id
_entity_poly.type
_entity_poly.pdbx_seq_one_letter_code
_entity_poly.pdbx_strand_id
1 'polypeptide(L)'
;MGEKRGEDRRADDRRTVNRREGVQADSLGEYMASPVLSIEADAKIEEAAKLMKQKLIGSLLVKESGEYVGIITESDVTRKVVAMGLDPKTTPVFAVKVEKIITMEHSQSVLDANELMKENTIRHLPVTRDGKIEGMFSVKDLVGFYFKKVRKKSI
;
A
#
# COMPACT_ATOMS: atom_id res chain seq x y z
N MET A 1 11.51 -49.39 44.26
CA MET A 1 10.52 -49.93 43.30
C MET A 1 9.43 -48.87 43.17
N GLY A 2 9.14 -48.26 42.11
CA GLY A 2 9.50 -48.29 40.71
C GLY A 2 9.16 -46.96 40.06
N GLU A 3 9.98 -46.61 39.16
CA GLU A 3 9.85 -45.51 38.22
C GLU A 3 8.58 -45.56 37.37
N LYS A 4 8.09 -44.36 36.95
CA LYS A 4 7.55 -44.09 35.60
C LYS A 4 7.44 -42.59 35.42
N ARG A 5 8.42 -42.03 34.84
CA ARG A 5 8.52 -41.33 33.53
C ARG A 5 7.17 -40.93 32.94
N GLY A 6 6.85 -39.64 33.01
CA GLY A 6 5.85 -38.98 32.23
C GLY A 6 6.55 -38.15 31.15
N GLU A 7 6.44 -38.58 29.91
CA GLU A 7 6.97 -37.94 28.74
C GLU A 7 6.35 -36.56 28.50
N ASP A 8 7.20 -35.60 28.51
CA ASP A 8 7.01 -34.27 27.99
C ASP A 8 6.82 -34.32 26.44
N ARG A 9 5.58 -34.24 26.00
CA ARG A 9 5.28 -34.07 24.58
C ARG A 9 5.22 -32.58 24.25
N ARG A 10 6.39 -32.03 23.96
CA ARG A 10 6.52 -30.75 23.25
C ARG A 10 5.86 -30.89 21.89
N ALA A 11 4.76 -30.20 21.72
CA ALA A 11 4.18 -29.97 20.41
C ALA A 11 5.18 -29.16 19.59
N ASP A 12 5.82 -29.87 18.68
CA ASP A 12 6.72 -29.34 17.66
C ASP A 12 5.88 -28.50 16.65
N ASP A 13 5.74 -27.24 16.93
CA ASP A 13 5.17 -26.28 15.96
C ASP A 13 6.19 -25.99 14.86
N ARG A 14 6.44 -27.00 14.04
CA ARG A 14 7.21 -26.84 12.80
C ARG A 14 6.35 -26.24 11.72
N ARG A 15 6.05 -24.99 11.83
CA ARG A 15 5.84 -24.17 10.63
C ARG A 15 7.21 -23.88 10.04
N THR A 16 7.77 -24.89 9.38
CA THR A 16 8.89 -24.71 8.47
C THR A 16 8.44 -23.80 7.34
N VAL A 17 8.69 -22.50 7.52
CA VAL A 17 8.77 -21.56 6.41
C VAL A 17 9.89 -22.08 5.52
N ASN A 18 9.51 -22.74 4.44
CA ASN A 18 10.41 -23.24 3.42
C ASN A 18 11.02 -22.03 2.70
N ARG A 19 12.07 -21.42 3.30
CA ARG A 19 12.94 -20.47 2.64
C ARG A 19 13.69 -21.21 1.55
N ARG A 20 13.10 -21.29 0.39
CA ARG A 20 13.88 -21.53 -0.83
C ARG A 20 14.70 -20.29 -1.06
N GLU A 21 15.95 -20.34 -0.63
CA GLU A 21 16.99 -19.42 -1.05
C GLU A 21 17.02 -19.43 -2.58
N GLY A 22 16.86 -18.24 -3.20
CA GLY A 22 17.23 -18.08 -4.60
C GLY A 22 16.21 -17.50 -5.57
N VAL A 23 15.03 -17.05 -5.17
CA VAL A 23 14.21 -16.19 -6.03
C VAL A 23 13.55 -15.12 -5.15
N GLN A 24 14.11 -13.95 -5.16
CA GLN A 24 13.42 -12.73 -4.69
C GLN A 24 12.47 -12.31 -5.82
N ALA A 25 11.61 -13.26 -6.19
CA ALA A 25 10.60 -13.04 -7.19
C ALA A 25 9.40 -12.40 -6.54
N ASP A 26 8.94 -11.29 -7.11
CA ASP A 26 7.66 -10.69 -6.79
C ASP A 26 7.64 -9.82 -5.54
N SER A 27 8.73 -9.10 -5.28
CA SER A 27 8.75 -8.06 -4.24
C SER A 27 8.00 -6.80 -4.68
N LEU A 28 7.44 -6.06 -3.72
CA LEU A 28 6.76 -4.79 -3.99
C LEU A 28 7.64 -3.80 -4.75
N GLY A 29 8.93 -3.75 -4.41
CA GLY A 29 9.90 -2.85 -5.04
C GLY A 29 10.04 -3.03 -6.55
N GLU A 30 9.72 -4.22 -7.08
CA GLU A 30 9.76 -4.49 -8.53
C GLU A 30 8.53 -3.97 -9.28
N TYR A 31 7.43 -3.73 -8.56
CA TYR A 31 6.13 -3.41 -9.16
C TYR A 31 5.58 -2.05 -8.74
N MET A 32 6.11 -1.44 -7.69
CA MET A 32 5.65 -0.12 -7.21
C MET A 32 6.00 0.99 -8.21
N ALA A 33 5.16 2.02 -8.25
CA ALA A 33 5.51 3.28 -8.90
C ALA A 33 6.42 4.10 -7.98
N SER A 34 7.51 4.65 -8.51
CA SER A 34 8.48 5.48 -7.79
C SER A 34 8.99 6.59 -8.72
N PRO A 35 9.27 7.80 -8.22
CA PRO A 35 9.05 8.25 -6.86
C PRO A 35 7.58 8.41 -6.52
N VAL A 36 7.25 8.41 -5.22
CA VAL A 36 5.90 8.72 -4.75
C VAL A 36 5.60 10.20 -4.96
N LEU A 37 4.36 10.52 -5.33
CA LEU A 37 3.89 11.89 -5.49
C LEU A 37 3.12 12.36 -4.26
N SER A 38 3.25 13.64 -3.95
CA SER A 38 2.60 14.26 -2.79
C SER A 38 2.01 15.62 -3.12
N ILE A 39 1.16 16.10 -2.22
CA ILE A 39 0.54 17.41 -2.26
C ILE A 39 0.58 18.03 -0.86
N GLU A 40 0.65 19.35 -0.76
CA GLU A 40 0.61 20.04 0.53
C GLU A 40 -0.79 19.97 1.14
N ALA A 41 -0.85 19.89 2.46
CA ALA A 41 -2.09 19.73 3.21
C ALA A 41 -3.07 20.91 3.02
N ASP A 42 -2.58 22.11 2.84
CA ASP A 42 -3.35 23.34 2.62
C ASP A 42 -3.77 23.58 1.16
N ALA A 43 -3.23 22.80 0.22
CA ALA A 43 -3.66 22.82 -1.18
C ALA A 43 -5.16 22.48 -1.30
N LYS A 44 -5.80 22.90 -2.38
CA LYS A 44 -7.22 22.65 -2.60
C LYS A 44 -7.46 21.31 -3.29
N ILE A 45 -8.63 20.74 -3.05
CA ILE A 45 -9.03 19.47 -3.68
C ILE A 45 -8.96 19.56 -5.20
N GLU A 46 -9.29 20.69 -5.78
CA GLU A 46 -9.17 20.89 -7.24
C GLU A 46 -7.72 20.70 -7.71
N GLU A 47 -6.74 21.19 -6.96
CA GLU A 47 -5.31 21.02 -7.28
C GLU A 47 -4.90 19.55 -7.19
N ALA A 48 -5.34 18.84 -6.14
CA ALA A 48 -5.09 17.40 -5.99
C ALA A 48 -5.71 16.61 -7.15
N ALA A 49 -6.95 16.89 -7.52
CA ALA A 49 -7.65 16.25 -8.63
C ALA A 49 -6.96 16.52 -9.99
N LYS A 50 -6.51 17.75 -10.23
CA LYS A 50 -5.75 18.11 -11.43
C LYS A 50 -4.42 17.36 -11.52
N LEU A 51 -3.70 17.23 -10.40
CA LEU A 51 -2.45 16.49 -10.33
C LEU A 51 -2.67 15.00 -10.59
N MET A 52 -3.69 14.38 -9.96
CA MET A 52 -4.06 12.99 -10.21
C MET A 52 -4.39 12.74 -11.68
N LYS A 53 -5.18 13.64 -12.30
CA LYS A 53 -5.52 13.58 -13.73
C LYS A 53 -4.27 13.70 -14.62
N GLN A 54 -3.41 14.67 -14.36
CA GLN A 54 -2.21 14.92 -15.15
C GLN A 54 -1.23 13.74 -15.10
N LYS A 55 -1.08 13.13 -13.93
CA LYS A 55 -0.14 12.04 -13.70
C LYS A 55 -0.74 10.65 -13.91
N LEU A 56 -2.04 10.56 -14.18
CA LEU A 56 -2.80 9.29 -14.34
C LEU A 56 -2.66 8.38 -13.11
N ILE A 57 -2.74 8.97 -11.91
CA ILE A 57 -2.65 8.29 -10.63
C ILE A 57 -3.92 8.53 -9.80
N GLY A 58 -4.23 7.59 -8.90
CA GLY A 58 -5.43 7.64 -8.06
C GLY A 58 -5.18 8.03 -6.60
N SER A 59 -3.96 8.40 -6.24
CA SER A 59 -3.62 8.77 -4.86
C SER A 59 -2.43 9.71 -4.79
N LEU A 60 -2.39 10.51 -3.72
CA LEU A 60 -1.28 11.39 -3.37
C LEU A 60 -1.01 11.27 -1.86
N LEU A 61 0.25 11.25 -1.47
CA LEU A 61 0.61 11.50 -0.08
C LEU A 61 0.39 12.97 0.25
N VAL A 62 -0.08 13.23 1.46
CA VAL A 62 -0.31 14.59 1.96
C VAL A 62 0.85 14.99 2.85
N LYS A 63 1.46 16.14 2.54
CA LYS A 63 2.57 16.72 3.29
C LYS A 63 2.13 17.92 4.12
N GLU A 64 2.71 18.04 5.29
CA GLU A 64 2.66 19.22 6.13
C GLU A 64 4.02 19.41 6.80
N SER A 65 4.60 20.59 6.66
CA SER A 65 5.94 20.87 7.23
C SER A 65 7.04 19.85 6.86
N GLY A 66 6.97 19.32 5.62
CA GLY A 66 7.94 18.35 5.11
C GLY A 66 7.67 16.88 5.48
N GLU A 67 6.71 16.61 6.36
CA GLU A 67 6.35 15.27 6.80
C GLU A 67 5.08 14.77 6.12
N TYR A 68 4.97 13.46 5.91
CA TYR A 68 3.75 12.84 5.43
C TYR A 68 2.74 12.71 6.57
N VAL A 69 1.60 13.39 6.45
CA VAL A 69 0.52 13.45 7.47
C VAL A 69 -0.74 12.72 7.05
N GLY A 70 -0.75 12.11 5.89
CA GLY A 70 -1.89 11.35 5.39
C GLY A 70 -1.79 10.99 3.93
N ILE A 71 -2.88 10.44 3.43
CA ILE A 71 -3.07 10.07 2.03
C ILE A 71 -4.44 10.58 1.56
N ILE A 72 -4.53 11.01 0.31
CA ILE A 72 -5.79 11.34 -0.36
C ILE A 72 -5.91 10.53 -1.64
N THR A 73 -7.10 10.00 -1.89
CA THR A 73 -7.39 9.19 -3.07
C THR A 73 -8.54 9.77 -3.87
N GLU A 74 -8.68 9.35 -5.14
CA GLU A 74 -9.84 9.70 -5.97
C GLU A 74 -11.17 9.29 -5.34
N SER A 75 -11.20 8.20 -4.54
CA SER A 75 -12.38 7.80 -3.77
C SER A 75 -12.72 8.80 -2.68
N ASP A 76 -11.75 9.41 -2.03
CA ASP A 76 -11.97 10.46 -1.03
C ASP A 76 -12.58 11.70 -1.69
N VAL A 77 -12.06 12.10 -2.84
CA VAL A 77 -12.62 13.23 -3.62
C VAL A 77 -14.08 12.97 -3.98
N THR A 78 -14.39 11.79 -4.49
CA THR A 78 -15.77 11.43 -4.85
C THR A 78 -16.69 11.39 -3.65
N ARG A 79 -16.30 10.69 -2.58
CA ARG A 79 -17.18 10.41 -1.43
C ARG A 79 -17.27 11.54 -0.41
N LYS A 80 -16.18 12.27 -0.20
CA LYS A 80 -16.08 13.28 0.86
C LYS A 80 -16.22 14.71 0.33
N VAL A 81 -16.06 14.93 -0.96
CA VAL A 81 -16.20 16.25 -1.58
C VAL A 81 -17.42 16.30 -2.47
N VAL A 82 -17.44 15.56 -3.57
CA VAL A 82 -18.54 15.60 -4.55
C VAL A 82 -19.85 15.13 -3.93
N ALA A 83 -19.88 13.96 -3.29
CA ALA A 83 -21.09 13.42 -2.68
C ALA A 83 -21.62 14.27 -1.51
N MET A 84 -20.75 15.03 -0.85
CA MET A 84 -21.11 15.92 0.27
C MET A 84 -21.42 17.35 -0.18
N GLY A 85 -21.37 17.66 -1.48
CA GLY A 85 -21.65 18.97 -2.02
C GLY A 85 -20.61 20.06 -1.64
N LEU A 86 -19.40 19.66 -1.29
CA LEU A 86 -18.32 20.60 -0.98
C LEU A 86 -17.72 21.17 -2.27
N ASP A 87 -17.30 22.44 -2.21
CA ASP A 87 -16.62 23.09 -3.32
C ASP A 87 -15.13 22.69 -3.34
N PRO A 88 -14.65 21.98 -4.38
CA PRO A 88 -13.26 21.58 -4.48
C PRO A 88 -12.27 22.77 -4.59
N LYS A 89 -12.74 23.94 -4.98
CA LYS A 89 -11.90 25.16 -5.10
C LYS A 89 -11.57 25.79 -3.75
N THR A 90 -12.42 25.53 -2.74
CA THR A 90 -12.26 26.11 -1.40
C THR A 90 -11.93 25.08 -0.32
N THR A 91 -12.26 23.82 -0.54
CA THR A 91 -11.98 22.74 0.39
C THR A 91 -10.50 22.36 0.38
N PRO A 92 -9.79 22.47 1.51
CA PRO A 92 -8.38 22.06 1.59
C PRO A 92 -8.24 20.54 1.70
N VAL A 93 -7.13 20.02 1.21
CA VAL A 93 -6.80 18.58 1.24
C VAL A 93 -6.82 18.03 2.66
N PHE A 94 -6.31 18.77 3.66
CA PHE A 94 -6.28 18.31 5.05
C PHE A 94 -7.68 17.99 5.61
N ALA A 95 -8.72 18.61 5.10
CA ALA A 95 -10.10 18.40 5.59
C ALA A 95 -10.66 17.02 5.18
N VAL A 96 -10.11 16.37 4.16
CA VAL A 96 -10.66 15.12 3.60
C VAL A 96 -9.65 13.97 3.55
N LYS A 97 -8.36 14.24 3.78
CA LYS A 97 -7.32 13.19 3.81
C LYS A 97 -7.61 12.10 4.82
N VAL A 98 -7.09 10.92 4.59
CA VAL A 98 -7.01 9.84 5.58
C VAL A 98 -5.70 9.99 6.35
N GLU A 99 -5.76 10.12 7.67
CA GLU A 99 -4.58 10.34 8.52
C GLU A 99 -3.72 9.09 8.70
N LYS A 100 -4.38 7.92 8.83
CA LYS A 100 -3.67 6.66 9.02
C LYS A 100 -3.05 6.19 7.71
N ILE A 101 -1.73 6.32 7.59
CA ILE A 101 -0.96 5.77 6.47
C ILE A 101 -0.56 4.34 6.80
N ILE A 102 -1.10 3.37 6.04
CA ILE A 102 -0.69 1.96 6.11
C ILE A 102 0.42 1.77 5.11
N THR A 103 1.55 1.23 5.53
CA THR A 103 2.73 1.03 4.70
C THR A 103 3.18 -0.43 4.70
N MET A 104 3.99 -0.80 3.71
CA MET A 104 4.67 -2.09 3.65
C MET A 104 6.07 -1.91 3.09
N GLU A 105 7.02 -2.68 3.59
CA GLU A 105 8.42 -2.61 3.15
C GLU A 105 8.59 -3.19 1.74
N HIS A 106 9.44 -2.58 0.91
CA HIS A 106 9.62 -2.90 -0.50
C HIS A 106 10.05 -4.36 -0.77
N SER A 107 10.69 -4.98 0.22
CA SER A 107 11.13 -6.38 0.15
C SER A 107 10.01 -7.40 0.38
N GLN A 108 8.85 -6.96 0.86
CA GLN A 108 7.69 -7.83 1.07
C GLN A 108 7.08 -8.27 -0.26
N SER A 109 6.33 -9.37 -0.23
CA SER A 109 5.75 -9.94 -1.44
C SER A 109 4.52 -9.17 -1.92
N VAL A 110 4.27 -9.19 -3.23
CA VAL A 110 3.05 -8.64 -3.83
C VAL A 110 1.80 -9.35 -3.29
N LEU A 111 1.89 -10.63 -2.95
CA LEU A 111 0.75 -11.38 -2.40
C LEU A 111 0.40 -10.90 -0.98
N ASP A 112 1.39 -10.69 -0.13
CA ASP A 112 1.16 -10.14 1.23
C ASP A 112 0.59 -8.71 1.15
N ALA A 113 1.04 -7.91 0.18
CA ALA A 113 0.49 -6.59 -0.07
C ALA A 113 -0.98 -6.63 -0.49
N ASN A 114 -1.35 -7.61 -1.34
CA ASN A 114 -2.74 -7.82 -1.73
C ASN A 114 -3.62 -8.16 -0.52
N GLU A 115 -3.18 -9.05 0.36
CA GLU A 115 -3.91 -9.39 1.59
C GLU A 115 -4.05 -8.16 2.51
N LEU A 116 -2.97 -7.40 2.72
CA LEU A 116 -3.01 -6.18 3.53
C LEU A 116 -3.98 -5.13 2.97
N MET A 117 -3.97 -4.91 1.64
CA MET A 117 -4.91 -3.99 0.99
C MET A 117 -6.37 -4.45 1.16
N LYS A 118 -6.62 -5.75 1.01
CA LYS A 118 -7.95 -6.34 1.19
C LYS A 118 -8.46 -6.21 2.63
N GLU A 119 -7.65 -6.58 3.62
CA GLU A 119 -7.98 -6.48 5.04
C GLU A 119 -8.33 -5.05 5.47
N ASN A 120 -7.63 -4.06 4.91
CA ASN A 120 -7.83 -2.65 5.23
C ASN A 120 -8.77 -1.92 4.26
N THR A 121 -9.32 -2.59 3.26
CA THR A 121 -10.20 -2.02 2.24
C THR A 121 -9.56 -0.79 1.53
N ILE A 122 -8.27 -0.88 1.23
CA ILE A 122 -7.51 0.12 0.51
C ILE A 122 -7.06 -0.39 -0.86
N ARG A 123 -6.84 0.53 -1.80
CA ARG A 123 -6.38 0.22 -3.17
C ARG A 123 -5.03 0.84 -3.51
N HIS A 124 -4.46 1.58 -2.58
CA HIS A 124 -3.17 2.24 -2.68
C HIS A 124 -2.40 1.99 -1.40
N LEU A 125 -1.19 1.46 -1.54
CA LEU A 125 -0.32 1.08 -0.43
C LEU A 125 1.03 1.78 -0.59
N PRO A 126 1.33 2.80 0.23
CA PRO A 126 2.66 3.37 0.27
C PRO A 126 3.70 2.32 0.65
N VAL A 127 4.79 2.30 -0.10
CA VAL A 127 5.88 1.33 0.04
C VAL A 127 7.10 2.01 0.62
N THR A 128 7.66 1.41 1.67
CA THR A 128 8.85 1.92 2.35
C THR A 128 10.11 1.18 1.91
N ARG A 129 11.23 1.89 1.98
CA ARG A 129 12.58 1.32 2.01
C ARG A 129 13.27 1.88 3.25
N ASP A 130 13.74 0.97 4.11
CA ASP A 130 14.36 1.33 5.40
C ASP A 130 13.48 2.31 6.22
N GLY A 131 12.17 2.06 6.25
CA GLY A 131 11.18 2.84 6.98
C GLY A 131 10.79 4.18 6.34
N LYS A 132 11.36 4.56 5.19
CA LYS A 132 11.02 5.79 4.47
C LYS A 132 10.13 5.46 3.26
N ILE A 133 9.04 6.21 3.09
CA ILE A 133 8.17 6.02 1.93
C ILE A 133 8.92 6.42 0.65
N GLU A 134 9.02 5.48 -0.28
CA GLU A 134 9.76 5.62 -1.54
C GLU A 134 8.85 5.47 -2.77
N GLY A 135 7.79 4.68 -2.65
CA GLY A 135 6.90 4.39 -3.77
C GLY A 135 5.45 4.16 -3.35
N MET A 136 4.65 3.88 -4.34
CA MET A 136 3.24 3.53 -4.20
C MET A 136 2.93 2.24 -4.96
N PHE A 137 2.31 1.28 -4.31
CA PHE A 137 1.76 0.09 -4.94
C PHE A 137 0.24 0.16 -4.96
N SER A 138 -0.37 -0.13 -6.10
CA SER A 138 -1.81 -0.02 -6.29
C SER A 138 -2.42 -1.30 -6.85
N VAL A 139 -3.75 -1.40 -6.84
CA VAL A 139 -4.47 -2.50 -7.50
C VAL A 139 -4.13 -2.57 -8.99
N LYS A 140 -3.85 -1.45 -9.67
CA LYS A 140 -3.37 -1.43 -11.05
C LYS A 140 -2.04 -2.18 -11.21
N ASP A 141 -1.12 -2.00 -10.27
CA ASP A 141 0.18 -2.70 -10.28
C ASP A 141 0.01 -4.19 -9.99
N LEU A 142 -0.93 -4.54 -9.09
CA LEU A 142 -1.33 -5.93 -8.83
C LEU A 142 -1.86 -6.63 -10.10
N VAL A 143 -2.69 -5.94 -10.88
CA VAL A 143 -3.16 -6.47 -12.18
C VAL A 143 -1.97 -6.70 -13.12
N GLY A 144 -1.05 -5.76 -13.22
CA GLY A 144 0.19 -5.90 -14.00
C GLY A 144 1.03 -7.09 -13.58
N PHE A 145 1.15 -7.34 -12.29
CA PHE A 145 1.82 -8.51 -11.72
C PHE A 145 1.18 -9.82 -12.21
N TYR A 146 -0.14 -9.96 -12.08
CA TYR A 146 -0.83 -11.18 -12.52
C TYR A 146 -0.73 -11.40 -14.03
N PHE A 147 -0.79 -10.37 -14.85
CA PHE A 147 -0.59 -10.49 -16.30
C PHE A 147 0.80 -11.05 -16.64
N LYS A 148 1.86 -10.58 -15.98
CA LYS A 148 3.21 -11.12 -16.18
C LYS A 148 3.30 -12.60 -15.81
N LYS A 149 2.64 -13.01 -14.71
CA LYS A 149 2.64 -14.42 -14.26
C LYS A 149 1.93 -15.36 -15.22
N VAL A 150 0.77 -14.95 -15.73
CA VAL A 150 0.00 -15.76 -16.70
C VAL A 150 0.81 -15.95 -17.98
N ARG A 151 1.42 -14.89 -18.54
CA ARG A 151 2.22 -14.98 -19.77
C ARG A 151 3.45 -15.88 -19.61
N LYS A 152 4.11 -15.91 -18.46
CA LYS A 152 5.25 -16.81 -18.21
C LYS A 152 4.88 -18.29 -18.14
N LYS A 153 3.61 -18.63 -17.84
CA LYS A 153 3.13 -20.02 -17.80
C LYS A 153 2.66 -20.55 -19.15
N SER A 154 2.54 -19.68 -20.16
CA SER A 154 2.04 -20.02 -21.49
C SER A 154 3.15 -20.24 -22.54
N ILE A 155 4.41 -20.32 -22.11
CA ILE A 155 5.58 -20.68 -22.90
C ILE A 155 6.24 -21.90 -22.25
#